data_9b9c4e40efa84f038c4d526d4801f340
#
_entry.id   9b9c4e40efa84f038c4d526d4801f340
#
_cell.length_a   1.000
_cell.length_b   1.000
_cell.length_c   1.000
_cell.angle_alpha   90.00
_cell.angle_beta   90.00
_cell.angle_gamma   90.00
#
_symmetry.space_group_name_H-M   'P 1'
#
loop_
_entity.id
_entity.type
_entity.pdbx_description
1 polymer ?
#
loop_
_entity_poly.entity_id
_entity_poly.type
_entity_poly.pdbx_seq_one_letter_code
_entity_poly.pdbx_strand_id
1 'polypeptide(L)'
;MPTSNFFQINQIVQTIYHLKPNSLLDVGVGFGKYGFLAREYLELWDGRDDYDQWTRRIDGIEVFPDYLTPIHNIVYDNIYVGDALELVPALETHYDLVLLIDIIEHFTHDEGRRLLADCLRIGNNVLIATPKDITQQETTFSNPYERHRSQWQKWHFEKYEQQCQIDNTQSFIYLIGPGAAILDKKHPIIAR
;
A
#
# COMPACT_ATOMS: atom_id res chain seq x y z
N MET A 1 -7.65 -16.34 -3.75
CA MET A 1 -7.11 -15.33 -2.82
C MET A 1 -6.66 -14.12 -3.61
N PRO A 2 -7.03 -12.91 -3.22
CA PRO A 2 -6.66 -11.71 -3.93
C PRO A 2 -5.16 -11.51 -3.84
N THR A 3 -4.60 -11.09 -4.93
CA THR A 3 -3.19 -10.74 -5.00
C THR A 3 -3.02 -9.63 -6.01
N SER A 4 -2.32 -8.58 -5.62
CA SER A 4 -1.96 -7.48 -6.50
C SER A 4 -1.12 -7.94 -7.69
N ASN A 5 -1.13 -7.15 -8.76
CA ASN A 5 -0.42 -7.44 -9.99
C ASN A 5 1.09 -7.65 -9.73
N PHE A 6 1.66 -8.75 -10.25
CA PHE A 6 3.08 -9.07 -10.02
C PHE A 6 4.04 -8.14 -10.80
N PHE A 7 3.61 -7.48 -11.86
CA PHE A 7 4.48 -6.58 -12.64
C PHE A 7 4.91 -5.32 -11.89
N GLN A 8 4.28 -5.00 -10.75
CA GLN A 8 4.59 -3.82 -9.94
C GLN A 8 5.43 -4.14 -8.68
N ILE A 9 5.66 -5.43 -8.38
CA ILE A 9 6.34 -5.85 -7.13
C ILE A 9 7.69 -5.16 -6.96
N ASN A 10 8.53 -5.16 -8.00
CA ASN A 10 9.86 -4.58 -7.92
C ASN A 10 9.83 -3.09 -7.54
N GLN A 11 8.99 -2.30 -8.18
CA GLN A 11 8.89 -0.87 -7.94
C GLN A 11 8.40 -0.58 -6.51
N ILE A 12 7.39 -1.32 -6.05
CA ILE A 12 6.84 -1.14 -4.71
C ILE A 12 7.88 -1.54 -3.65
N VAL A 13 8.50 -2.71 -3.80
CA VAL A 13 9.54 -3.19 -2.86
C VAL A 13 10.75 -2.26 -2.83
N GLN A 14 11.24 -1.81 -3.99
CA GLN A 14 12.33 -0.84 -4.05
C GLN A 14 11.97 0.46 -3.35
N THR A 15 10.74 0.94 -3.52
CA THR A 15 10.26 2.15 -2.84
C THR A 15 10.27 1.98 -1.33
N ILE A 16 9.71 0.88 -0.82
CA ILE A 16 9.74 0.54 0.61
C ILE A 16 11.18 0.47 1.12
N TYR A 17 12.06 -0.23 0.41
CA TYR A 17 13.47 -0.39 0.78
C TYR A 17 14.23 0.94 0.82
N HIS A 18 13.97 1.86 -0.12
CA HIS A 18 14.64 3.15 -0.16
C HIS A 18 14.13 4.15 0.87
N LEU A 19 12.84 4.09 1.19
CA LEU A 19 12.24 4.94 2.24
C LEU A 19 12.62 4.47 3.64
N LYS A 20 12.89 3.18 3.83
CA LYS A 20 13.24 2.56 5.12
C LYS A 20 12.28 2.99 6.26
N PRO A 21 10.96 2.84 6.09
CA PRO A 21 10.02 3.27 7.11
C PRO A 21 10.22 2.48 8.40
N ASN A 22 10.10 3.14 9.56
CA ASN A 22 10.05 2.48 10.87
C ASN A 22 8.63 2.00 11.19
N SER A 23 7.62 2.60 10.54
CA SER A 23 6.23 2.20 10.68
C SER A 23 5.53 2.21 9.33
N LEU A 24 4.78 1.13 9.04
CA LEU A 24 4.09 0.89 7.79
C LEU A 24 2.66 0.44 8.07
N LEU A 25 1.69 1.01 7.36
CA LEU A 25 0.30 0.53 7.32
C LEU A 25 0.01 -0.02 5.93
N ASP A 26 -0.37 -1.30 5.85
CA ASP A 26 -0.78 -1.98 4.61
C ASP A 26 -2.32 -2.03 4.57
N VAL A 27 -2.93 -1.21 3.71
CA VAL A 27 -4.39 -1.14 3.58
C VAL A 27 -4.86 -2.11 2.51
N GLY A 28 -5.67 -3.11 2.92
CA GLY A 28 -6.09 -4.22 2.09
C GLY A 28 -4.99 -5.27 1.99
N VAL A 29 -4.67 -5.90 3.13
CA VAL A 29 -3.52 -6.82 3.20
C VAL A 29 -3.64 -8.04 2.28
N GLY A 30 -4.88 -8.48 1.97
CA GLY A 30 -5.14 -9.64 1.12
C GLY A 30 -4.38 -10.88 1.62
N PHE A 31 -3.44 -11.37 0.80
CA PHE A 31 -2.58 -12.51 1.16
C PHE A 31 -1.41 -12.13 2.09
N GLY A 32 -1.21 -10.86 2.38
CA GLY A 32 -0.09 -10.37 3.21
C GLY A 32 1.20 -10.13 2.43
N LYS A 33 1.14 -10.02 1.11
CA LYS A 33 2.32 -9.90 0.22
C LYS A 33 3.27 -8.80 0.62
N TYR A 34 2.78 -7.57 0.75
CA TYR A 34 3.65 -6.41 0.98
C TYR A 34 4.12 -6.30 2.43
N GLY A 35 3.31 -6.76 3.38
CA GLY A 35 3.78 -6.91 4.76
C GLY A 35 4.93 -7.92 4.85
N PHE A 36 4.80 -9.08 4.19
CA PHE A 36 5.87 -10.10 4.14
C PHE A 36 7.14 -9.55 3.49
N LEU A 37 7.03 -8.92 2.31
CA LEU A 37 8.17 -8.33 1.61
C LEU A 37 8.81 -7.18 2.41
N ALA A 38 8.00 -6.40 3.13
CA ALA A 38 8.52 -5.36 4.01
C ALA A 38 9.35 -5.97 5.16
N ARG A 39 8.89 -7.06 5.80
CA ARG A 39 9.70 -7.79 6.80
C ARG A 39 11.00 -8.30 6.21
N GLU A 40 10.95 -8.93 5.04
CA GLU A 40 12.14 -9.47 4.39
C GLU A 40 13.18 -8.38 4.14
N TYR A 41 12.80 -7.29 3.47
CA TYR A 41 13.76 -6.28 3.03
C TYR A 41 14.11 -5.21 4.07
N LEU A 42 13.30 -5.05 5.11
CA LEU A 42 13.54 -4.05 6.15
C LEU A 42 14.07 -4.65 7.45
N GLU A 43 13.86 -5.94 7.71
CA GLU A 43 14.30 -6.62 8.92
C GLU A 43 15.40 -7.64 8.61
N LEU A 44 15.11 -8.69 7.82
CA LEU A 44 16.06 -9.76 7.55
C LEU A 44 17.32 -9.26 6.84
N TRP A 45 17.18 -8.40 5.85
CA TRP A 45 18.31 -7.81 5.13
C TRP A 45 19.14 -6.84 5.98
N ASP A 46 18.56 -6.27 7.04
CA ASP A 46 19.27 -5.48 8.06
C ASP A 46 19.94 -6.38 9.14
N GLY A 47 19.87 -7.72 9.00
CA GLY A 47 20.51 -8.68 9.87
C GLY A 47 19.71 -9.04 11.12
N ARG A 48 18.40 -8.71 11.15
CA ARG A 48 17.47 -9.12 12.23
C ARG A 48 16.74 -10.39 11.80
N ASP A 49 17.45 -11.51 11.82
CA ASP A 49 16.99 -12.82 11.37
C ASP A 49 16.09 -13.56 12.39
N ASP A 50 16.13 -13.14 13.65
CA ASP A 50 15.19 -13.60 14.67
C ASP A 50 13.99 -12.66 14.77
N TYR A 51 12.78 -13.21 14.86
CA TYR A 51 11.53 -12.42 14.96
C TYR A 51 11.51 -11.49 16.17
N ASP A 52 12.11 -11.89 17.29
CA ASP A 52 12.24 -11.09 18.51
C ASP A 52 13.13 -9.85 18.33
N GLN A 53 13.90 -9.79 17.26
CA GLN A 53 14.76 -8.65 16.93
C GLN A 53 14.10 -7.64 16.00
N TRP A 54 12.90 -7.93 15.50
CA TRP A 54 12.18 -7.01 14.62
C TRP A 54 11.79 -5.74 15.36
N THR A 55 12.08 -4.61 14.75
CA THR A 55 11.90 -3.30 15.39
C THR A 55 10.89 -2.42 14.67
N ARG A 56 10.59 -2.72 13.41
CA ARG A 56 9.64 -1.93 12.64
C ARG A 56 8.22 -2.37 12.92
N ARG A 57 7.35 -1.39 13.05
CA ARG A 57 5.92 -1.63 13.17
C ARG A 57 5.31 -1.81 11.79
N ILE A 58 4.68 -2.93 11.53
CA ILE A 58 3.93 -3.21 10.30
C ILE A 58 2.51 -3.61 10.71
N ASP A 59 1.55 -2.72 10.45
CA ASP A 59 0.13 -2.96 10.71
C ASP A 59 -0.60 -3.18 9.39
N GLY A 60 -1.76 -3.84 9.44
CA GLY A 60 -2.61 -4.09 8.28
C GLY A 60 -4.07 -3.80 8.52
N ILE A 61 -4.80 -3.50 7.46
CA ILE A 61 -6.27 -3.42 7.43
C ILE A 61 -6.79 -4.44 6.42
N GLU A 62 -7.82 -5.21 6.80
CA GLU A 62 -8.50 -6.13 5.90
C GLU A 62 -10.01 -6.11 6.16
N VAL A 63 -10.78 -5.90 5.10
CA VAL A 63 -12.24 -5.86 5.20
C VAL A 63 -12.87 -7.25 5.18
N PHE A 64 -12.19 -8.24 4.58
CA PHE A 64 -12.70 -9.57 4.40
C PHE A 64 -11.96 -10.60 5.26
N PRO A 65 -12.48 -10.96 6.45
CA PRO A 65 -11.78 -11.81 7.42
C PRO A 65 -11.33 -13.17 6.88
N ASP A 66 -12.06 -13.72 5.90
CA ASP A 66 -11.76 -15.03 5.31
C ASP A 66 -10.42 -15.08 4.55
N TYR A 67 -9.82 -13.90 4.27
CA TYR A 67 -8.48 -13.83 3.70
C TYR A 67 -7.37 -14.01 4.73
N LEU A 68 -7.69 -13.80 6.02
CA LEU A 68 -6.70 -13.86 7.08
C LEU A 68 -6.32 -15.30 7.41
N THR A 69 -5.04 -15.56 7.53
CA THR A 69 -4.43 -16.85 7.83
C THR A 69 -3.37 -16.69 8.92
N PRO A 70 -2.86 -17.77 9.51
CA PRO A 70 -1.81 -17.66 10.54
C PRO A 70 -0.55 -16.88 10.12
N ILE A 71 -0.25 -16.78 8.81
CA ILE A 71 0.90 -16.01 8.33
C ILE A 71 0.76 -14.52 8.66
N HIS A 72 -0.45 -13.99 8.67
CA HIS A 72 -0.69 -12.58 8.98
C HIS A 72 -0.30 -12.26 10.43
N ASN A 73 -0.51 -13.18 11.37
CA ASN A 73 -0.12 -13.01 12.77
C ASN A 73 1.41 -13.01 12.98
N ILE A 74 2.17 -13.51 12.00
CA ILE A 74 3.64 -13.48 12.02
C ILE A 74 4.12 -12.18 11.38
N VAL A 75 3.49 -11.79 10.27
CA VAL A 75 3.94 -10.67 9.44
C VAL A 75 3.58 -9.31 10.04
N TYR A 76 2.35 -9.17 10.54
CA TYR A 76 1.82 -7.89 11.03
C TYR A 76 1.81 -7.82 12.56
N ASP A 77 2.16 -6.66 13.11
CA ASP A 77 2.05 -6.41 14.55
C ASP A 77 0.59 -6.28 14.96
N ASN A 78 -0.24 -5.66 14.12
CA ASN A 78 -1.69 -5.57 14.31
C ASN A 78 -2.41 -5.74 12.98
N ILE A 79 -3.54 -6.46 13.00
CA ILE A 79 -4.51 -6.51 11.90
C ILE A 79 -5.82 -5.91 12.37
N TYR A 80 -6.24 -4.84 11.73
CA TYR A 80 -7.54 -4.21 11.93
C TYR A 80 -8.53 -4.78 10.92
N VAL A 81 -9.55 -5.49 11.40
CA VAL A 81 -10.57 -6.10 10.54
C VAL A 81 -11.74 -5.15 10.37
N GLY A 82 -11.98 -4.68 9.15
CA GLY A 82 -13.08 -3.78 8.83
C GLY A 82 -12.81 -2.90 7.62
N ASP A 83 -13.80 -2.03 7.31
CA ASP A 83 -13.73 -1.10 6.18
C ASP A 83 -12.68 -0.01 6.44
N ALA A 84 -11.77 0.16 5.47
CA ALA A 84 -10.73 1.19 5.55
C ALA A 84 -11.32 2.61 5.64
N LEU A 85 -12.50 2.86 5.07
CA LEU A 85 -13.20 4.16 5.17
C LEU A 85 -13.67 4.50 6.59
N GLU A 86 -13.77 3.50 7.45
CA GLU A 86 -14.16 3.67 8.85
C GLU A 86 -12.92 3.60 9.76
N LEU A 87 -12.01 2.66 9.48
CA LEU A 87 -10.86 2.40 10.33
C LEU A 87 -9.78 3.47 10.20
N VAL A 88 -9.39 3.86 8.97
CA VAL A 88 -8.31 4.84 8.77
C VAL A 88 -8.58 6.18 9.45
N PRO A 89 -9.80 6.77 9.36
CA PRO A 89 -10.13 7.99 10.10
C PRO A 89 -10.03 7.86 11.62
N ALA A 90 -10.28 6.66 12.17
CA ALA A 90 -10.26 6.39 13.60
C ALA A 90 -8.86 6.08 14.16
N LEU A 91 -7.87 5.82 13.30
CA LEU A 91 -6.51 5.57 13.74
C LEU A 91 -5.85 6.85 14.26
N GLU A 92 -5.30 6.75 15.48
CA GLU A 92 -4.48 7.80 16.09
C GLU A 92 -2.97 7.59 15.81
N THR A 93 -2.59 6.37 15.42
CA THR A 93 -1.20 6.03 15.06
C THR A 93 -0.80 6.76 13.79
N HIS A 94 0.38 7.36 13.80
CA HIS A 94 1.01 7.97 12.63
C HIS A 94 2.06 7.02 12.04
N TYR A 95 2.06 6.85 10.71
CA TYR A 95 2.95 5.93 10.00
C TYR A 95 3.95 6.67 9.12
N ASP A 96 5.14 6.13 8.95
CA ASP A 96 6.11 6.66 7.98
C ASP A 96 5.68 6.39 6.54
N LEU A 97 4.99 5.26 6.32
CA LEU A 97 4.48 4.86 5.02
C LEU A 97 3.12 4.17 5.13
N VAL A 98 2.17 4.59 4.30
CA VAL A 98 0.90 3.90 4.08
C VAL A 98 0.88 3.32 2.67
N LEU A 99 0.48 2.07 2.52
CA LEU A 99 0.33 1.39 1.23
C LEU A 99 -1.15 1.33 0.84
N LEU A 100 -1.45 1.74 -0.40
CA LEU A 100 -2.74 1.58 -1.10
C LEU A 100 -2.47 0.86 -2.42
N ILE A 101 -2.20 -0.44 -2.38
CA ILE A 101 -1.76 -1.21 -3.53
C ILE A 101 -2.90 -2.07 -4.08
N ASP A 102 -3.41 -1.68 -5.27
CA ASP A 102 -4.60 -2.27 -5.90
C ASP A 102 -5.81 -2.27 -4.95
N ILE A 103 -6.07 -1.10 -4.36
CA ILE A 103 -7.14 -0.87 -3.36
C ILE A 103 -8.07 0.26 -3.78
N ILE A 104 -7.52 1.38 -4.27
CA ILE A 104 -8.29 2.60 -4.46
C ILE A 104 -9.37 2.46 -5.55
N GLU A 105 -9.20 1.56 -6.51
CA GLU A 105 -10.16 1.20 -7.56
C GLU A 105 -11.42 0.50 -7.05
N HIS A 106 -11.37 -0.09 -5.86
CA HIS A 106 -12.53 -0.75 -5.23
C HIS A 106 -13.52 0.24 -4.61
N PHE A 107 -13.14 1.50 -4.53
CA PHE A 107 -13.96 2.60 -4.03
C PHE A 107 -14.51 3.45 -5.18
N THR A 108 -15.60 4.19 -4.95
CA THR A 108 -15.98 5.29 -5.84
C THR A 108 -14.92 6.38 -5.79
N HIS A 109 -14.88 7.28 -6.78
CA HIS A 109 -13.92 8.39 -6.77
C HIS A 109 -14.02 9.26 -5.51
N ASP A 110 -15.22 9.47 -4.98
CA ASP A 110 -15.42 10.29 -3.77
C ASP A 110 -14.91 9.56 -2.52
N GLU A 111 -15.23 8.29 -2.37
CA GLU A 111 -14.73 7.43 -1.29
C GLU A 111 -13.21 7.30 -1.35
N GLY A 112 -12.63 7.01 -2.53
CA GLY A 112 -11.20 6.88 -2.71
C GLY A 112 -10.43 8.19 -2.44
N ARG A 113 -10.99 9.35 -2.83
CA ARG A 113 -10.41 10.66 -2.48
C ARG A 113 -10.40 10.90 -0.98
N ARG A 114 -11.49 10.52 -0.28
CA ARG A 114 -11.58 10.62 1.18
C ARG A 114 -10.57 9.69 1.84
N LEU A 115 -10.52 8.42 1.42
CA LEU A 115 -9.54 7.46 1.93
C LEU A 115 -8.10 7.96 1.76
N LEU A 116 -7.75 8.47 0.57
CA LEU A 116 -6.43 9.02 0.32
C LEU A 116 -6.11 10.22 1.21
N ALA A 117 -7.08 11.12 1.43
CA ALA A 117 -6.90 12.25 2.35
C ALA A 117 -6.68 11.78 3.80
N ASP A 118 -7.43 10.77 4.25
CA ASP A 118 -7.25 10.19 5.58
C ASP A 118 -5.92 9.46 5.71
N CYS A 119 -5.47 8.73 4.67
CA CYS A 119 -4.13 8.12 4.64
C CYS A 119 -3.02 9.17 4.72
N LEU A 120 -3.16 10.30 4.01
CA LEU A 120 -2.20 11.42 4.08
C LEU A 120 -2.20 12.14 5.44
N ARG A 121 -3.29 12.09 6.19
CA ARG A 121 -3.37 12.62 7.55
C ARG A 121 -2.57 11.78 8.56
N ILE A 122 -2.59 10.45 8.40
CA ILE A 122 -1.95 9.51 9.32
C ILE A 122 -0.59 9.00 8.82
N GLY A 123 -0.20 9.32 7.60
CA GLY A 123 1.04 8.85 6.99
C GLY A 123 1.92 10.00 6.49
N ASN A 124 3.23 9.92 6.76
CA ASN A 124 4.20 10.82 6.15
C ASN A 124 4.23 10.66 4.63
N ASN A 125 4.14 9.43 4.17
CA ASN A 125 4.11 9.06 2.76
C ASN A 125 2.98 8.08 2.48
N VAL A 126 2.36 8.19 1.30
CA VAL A 126 1.39 7.23 0.79
C VAL A 126 1.88 6.70 -0.55
N LEU A 127 2.11 5.39 -0.62
CA LEU A 127 2.46 4.69 -1.86
C LEU A 127 1.19 4.06 -2.44
N ILE A 128 0.83 4.49 -3.62
CA ILE A 128 -0.40 4.07 -4.32
C ILE A 128 -0.01 3.31 -5.57
N ALA A 129 -0.66 2.17 -5.82
CA ALA A 129 -0.67 1.53 -7.12
C ALA A 129 -2.10 1.18 -7.48
N THR A 130 -2.47 1.41 -8.75
CA THR A 130 -3.80 1.08 -9.29
C THR A 130 -3.67 0.73 -10.77
N PRO A 131 -4.45 -0.23 -11.30
CA PRO A 131 -4.37 -0.63 -12.70
C PRO A 131 -4.63 0.53 -13.66
N LYS A 132 -3.87 0.57 -14.78
CA LYS A 132 -4.11 1.52 -15.87
C LYS A 132 -5.40 1.21 -16.63
N ASP A 133 -5.64 -0.07 -16.83
CA ASP A 133 -6.83 -0.58 -17.53
C ASP A 133 -7.62 -1.43 -16.54
N ILE A 134 -8.82 -0.97 -16.22
CA ILE A 134 -9.74 -1.73 -15.37
C ILE A 134 -10.51 -2.69 -16.25
N THR A 135 -10.21 -3.97 -16.14
CA THR A 135 -11.18 -5.00 -16.51
C THR A 135 -12.34 -4.98 -15.55
N GLN A 136 -13.57 -5.10 -16.05
CA GLN A 136 -14.74 -5.25 -15.18
C GLN A 136 -14.54 -6.48 -14.30
N GLN A 137 -14.16 -6.25 -13.05
CA GLN A 137 -14.08 -7.28 -12.03
C GLN A 137 -15.30 -7.10 -11.13
N GLU A 138 -16.19 -8.08 -11.12
CA GLU A 138 -17.37 -8.02 -10.25
C GLU A 138 -17.01 -8.60 -8.88
N THR A 139 -17.23 -9.88 -8.67
CA THR A 139 -16.87 -10.55 -7.42
C THR A 139 -15.85 -11.61 -7.70
N THR A 140 -14.70 -11.54 -7.03
CA THR A 140 -13.67 -12.57 -7.11
C THR A 140 -13.53 -13.24 -5.74
N PHE A 141 -13.31 -14.54 -5.73
CA PHE A 141 -13.16 -15.32 -4.49
C PHE A 141 -14.34 -15.20 -3.50
N SER A 142 -15.56 -15.01 -4.01
CA SER A 142 -16.77 -14.78 -3.20
C SER A 142 -16.71 -13.52 -2.32
N ASN A 143 -15.77 -12.61 -2.58
CA ASN A 143 -15.61 -11.37 -1.87
C ASN A 143 -16.29 -10.22 -2.63
N PRO A 144 -17.33 -9.58 -2.11
CA PRO A 144 -18.02 -8.47 -2.78
C PRO A 144 -17.17 -7.19 -2.84
N TYR A 145 -16.15 -7.08 -2.00
CA TYR A 145 -15.24 -5.92 -1.97
C TYR A 145 -14.22 -5.92 -3.09
N GLU A 146 -14.04 -7.03 -3.82
CA GLU A 146 -13.14 -7.14 -4.98
C GLU A 146 -13.66 -6.45 -6.25
N ARG A 147 -14.87 -5.88 -6.20
CA ARG A 147 -15.45 -5.20 -7.35
C ARG A 147 -14.73 -3.88 -7.63
N HIS A 148 -14.30 -3.71 -8.90
CA HIS A 148 -13.78 -2.42 -9.36
C HIS A 148 -14.94 -1.42 -9.54
N ARG A 149 -14.87 -0.28 -8.86
CA ARG A 149 -15.92 0.76 -8.83
C ARG A 149 -15.48 2.07 -9.45
N SER A 150 -14.17 2.30 -9.63
CA SER A 150 -13.64 3.50 -10.26
C SER A 150 -12.33 3.25 -11.00
N GLN A 151 -12.10 4.01 -12.07
CA GLN A 151 -10.84 4.00 -12.80
C GLN A 151 -10.06 5.27 -12.49
N TRP A 152 -8.84 5.09 -11.98
CA TRP A 152 -7.97 6.20 -11.63
C TRP A 152 -7.04 6.55 -12.80
N GLN A 153 -6.67 7.83 -12.87
CA GLN A 153 -5.83 8.37 -13.92
C GLN A 153 -4.75 9.26 -13.30
N LYS A 154 -3.68 9.53 -14.05
CA LYS A 154 -2.54 10.32 -13.58
C LYS A 154 -2.92 11.62 -12.89
N TRP A 155 -3.81 12.42 -13.48
CA TRP A 155 -4.23 13.72 -12.95
C TRP A 155 -4.88 13.68 -11.57
N HIS A 156 -5.36 12.53 -11.14
CA HIS A 156 -5.87 12.37 -9.78
C HIS A 156 -4.75 12.49 -8.73
N PHE A 157 -3.52 12.13 -9.12
CA PHE A 157 -2.35 12.11 -8.25
C PHE A 157 -1.40 13.29 -8.50
N GLU A 158 -1.29 13.76 -9.74
CA GLU A 158 -0.37 14.85 -10.14
C GLU A 158 -0.72 16.21 -9.50
N LYS A 159 -1.90 16.35 -8.92
CA LYS A 159 -2.33 17.56 -8.20
C LYS A 159 -1.62 17.76 -6.85
N TYR A 160 -0.95 16.75 -6.31
CA TYR A 160 -0.21 16.85 -5.05
C TYR A 160 1.17 17.45 -5.31
N GLU A 161 1.57 18.48 -4.53
CA GLU A 161 2.84 19.19 -4.73
C GLU A 161 4.06 18.27 -4.51
N GLN A 162 3.98 17.37 -3.53
CA GLN A 162 5.03 16.41 -3.20
C GLN A 162 4.59 15.03 -3.69
N GLN A 163 4.83 14.76 -4.96
CA GLN A 163 4.54 13.46 -5.54
C GLN A 163 5.63 13.03 -6.54
N CYS A 164 5.79 11.73 -6.71
CA CYS A 164 6.66 11.12 -7.70
C CYS A 164 5.92 9.97 -8.36
N GLN A 165 5.86 10.01 -9.71
CA GLN A 165 5.38 8.87 -10.48
C GLN A 165 6.51 7.86 -10.65
N ILE A 166 6.21 6.59 -10.42
CA ILE A 166 7.11 5.47 -10.61
C ILE A 166 6.67 4.72 -11.86
N ASP A 167 7.57 4.57 -12.84
CA ASP A 167 7.23 3.94 -14.12
C ASP A 167 6.87 2.47 -13.95
N ASN A 168 5.72 2.11 -14.49
CA ASN A 168 5.23 0.75 -14.60
C ASN A 168 4.36 0.60 -15.85
N THR A 169 4.39 -0.56 -16.49
CA THR A 169 3.65 -0.80 -17.74
C THR A 169 2.16 -1.04 -17.51
N GLN A 170 1.79 -1.62 -16.39
CA GLN A 170 0.42 -2.09 -16.11
C GLN A 170 -0.33 -1.20 -15.10
N SER A 171 0.40 -0.51 -14.21
CA SER A 171 -0.18 0.26 -13.12
C SER A 171 0.27 1.72 -13.14
N PHE A 172 -0.57 2.61 -12.64
CA PHE A 172 -0.15 3.91 -12.17
C PHE A 172 0.37 3.74 -10.75
N ILE A 173 1.66 4.04 -10.53
CA ILE A 173 2.28 3.99 -9.22
C ILE A 173 2.73 5.39 -8.84
N TYR A 174 2.30 5.88 -7.69
CA TYR A 174 2.65 7.19 -7.17
C TYR A 174 3.06 7.10 -5.70
N LEU A 175 4.14 7.79 -5.36
CA LEU A 175 4.49 8.12 -3.99
C LEU A 175 4.10 9.56 -3.71
N ILE A 176 3.26 9.80 -2.72
CA ILE A 176 2.83 11.13 -2.29
C ILE A 176 3.38 11.38 -0.89
N GLY A 177 4.07 12.51 -0.72
CA GLY A 177 4.70 12.92 0.53
C GLY A 177 6.17 13.28 0.37
N PRO A 178 6.87 13.68 1.45
CA PRO A 178 8.26 14.14 1.40
C PRO A 178 9.26 13.10 0.85
N GLY A 179 8.93 11.82 0.94
CA GLY A 179 9.70 10.72 0.35
C GLY A 179 9.85 10.80 -1.16
N ALA A 180 8.91 11.45 -1.86
CA ALA A 180 8.97 11.66 -3.31
C ALA A 180 10.30 12.32 -3.75
N ALA A 181 10.76 13.32 -3.00
CA ALA A 181 12.03 14.00 -3.27
C ALA A 181 13.28 13.10 -3.05
N ILE A 182 13.14 12.04 -2.28
CA ILE A 182 14.23 11.08 -2.04
C ILE A 182 14.39 10.16 -3.25
N LEU A 183 13.28 9.71 -3.84
CA LEU A 183 13.28 8.83 -5.01
C LEU A 183 13.83 9.57 -6.24
N ASP A 184 13.42 10.80 -6.48
CA ASP A 184 13.89 11.63 -7.60
C ASP A 184 15.42 11.79 -7.62
N LYS A 185 16.04 11.93 -6.44
CA LYS A 185 17.48 12.14 -6.33
C LYS A 185 18.32 10.86 -6.44
N LYS A 186 17.79 9.74 -5.95
CA LYS A 186 18.57 8.50 -5.82
C LYS A 186 18.42 7.55 -7.02
N HIS A 187 17.33 7.63 -7.74
CA HIS A 187 17.00 6.69 -8.81
C HIS A 187 16.31 7.36 -10.00
N PRO A 188 17.08 8.02 -10.89
CA PRO A 188 16.53 8.58 -12.13
C PRO A 188 15.88 7.52 -13.05
N ILE A 189 16.07 6.22 -12.76
CA ILE A 189 15.47 5.10 -13.51
C ILE A 189 14.04 4.80 -13.01
N ILE A 190 13.72 5.16 -11.77
CA ILE A 190 12.37 4.94 -11.20
C ILE A 190 11.43 6.09 -11.60
N ALA A 191 11.98 7.26 -11.92
CA ALA A 191 11.25 8.49 -12.29
C ALA A 191 11.14 8.73 -13.81
N ARG A 192 11.33 7.70 -14.65
CA ARG A 192 11.18 7.76 -16.12
C ARG A 192 10.07 6.87 -16.61
#